data_479bbd467d6136dc7b30ffe0dc8e4909
#
_entry.id   479bbd467d6136dc7b30ffe0dc8e4909
#
_cell.length_a   1.000
_cell.length_b   1.000
_cell.length_c   1.000
_cell.angle_alpha   90.00
_cell.angle_beta   90.00
_cell.angle_gamma   90.00
#
_symmetry.space_group_name_H-M   'P 1'
#
loop_
_entity.id
_entity.type
_entity.pdbx_description
1 polymer ?
#
loop_
_entity_poly.entity_id
_entity_poly.type
_entity_poly.pdbx_seq_one_letter_code
_entity_poly.pdbx_strand_id
1 'polypeptide(L)'
;MTLILNSLHIFIVDQAIFIRGYVVACVLTLIYGLLLVKMGLEHPFTKYLSVTAIGLIVMVASASLTYHMIIIMMIPIIIASMYTSKRLSVYAFIFTVVVITISTYVGYYFGVCDANMALLTVTSLDHLQKDGVFLLNKVNENPMVTLALYYVMPRSLMAVAFYYVSNSVNSIVRKSMENAMRMVQAASMDDMTGLYSKNKLLETVEHMEPKERPVAVIYWDVNQLKYVNDTFGHLYGDQLIAKIAGSIRAAVTSEETNAYRYGGDEFLMIIPDGTQEIAEDVIEKWRQVMKPIQKNSEIPVSASVGYAVGKYENIMELIEIADQRMYKDKQIRRQ
;
A
#
# COMPACT_ATOMS: atom_id res chain seq x y z
N MET A 1 -1.44 -8.45 -34.24
CA MET A 1 -1.18 -7.30 -35.13
C MET A 1 -0.03 -7.56 -36.07
N THR A 2 1.19 -7.87 -35.62
CA THR A 2 2.36 -8.17 -36.48
C THR A 2 2.15 -9.31 -37.48
N LEU A 3 1.48 -10.40 -37.09
CA LEU A 3 1.11 -11.51 -37.98
C LEU A 3 0.16 -11.05 -39.12
N ILE A 4 -0.82 -10.21 -38.78
CA ILE A 4 -1.78 -9.67 -39.76
C ILE A 4 -1.05 -8.74 -40.73
N LEU A 5 -0.17 -7.86 -40.22
CA LEU A 5 0.62 -6.96 -41.07
C LEU A 5 1.59 -7.72 -41.97
N ASN A 6 2.13 -8.85 -41.51
CA ASN A 6 2.99 -9.71 -42.33
C ASN A 6 2.20 -10.46 -43.38
N SER A 7 1.00 -10.94 -43.09
CA SER A 7 0.11 -11.58 -44.10
C SER A 7 -0.42 -10.60 -45.15
N LEU A 8 -0.45 -9.31 -44.83
CA LEU A 8 -0.79 -8.22 -45.75
C LEU A 8 0.42 -7.69 -46.52
N HIS A 9 1.58 -8.34 -46.43
CA HIS A 9 2.86 -7.93 -47.03
C HIS A 9 3.33 -6.50 -46.66
N ILE A 10 2.79 -5.91 -45.60
CA ILE A 10 3.23 -4.63 -45.06
C ILE A 10 4.54 -4.82 -44.26
N PHE A 11 4.71 -6.02 -43.66
CA PHE A 11 5.90 -6.41 -42.93
C PHE A 11 6.50 -7.63 -43.61
N ILE A 12 7.65 -7.49 -44.24
CA ILE A 12 8.26 -8.56 -45.03
C ILE A 12 9.27 -9.31 -44.15
N VAL A 13 8.77 -10.29 -43.43
CA VAL A 13 9.59 -11.15 -42.56
C VAL A 13 9.18 -12.60 -42.78
N ASP A 14 10.11 -13.54 -42.61
CA ASP A 14 9.81 -14.96 -42.67
C ASP A 14 8.71 -15.32 -41.64
N GLN A 15 7.56 -15.73 -42.16
CA GLN A 15 6.38 -16.04 -41.40
C GLN A 15 6.63 -17.18 -40.38
N ALA A 16 7.56 -18.09 -40.69
CA ALA A 16 7.92 -19.17 -39.79
C ALA A 16 8.55 -18.69 -38.48
N ILE A 17 9.29 -17.59 -38.51
CA ILE A 17 9.89 -16.97 -37.30
C ILE A 17 8.79 -16.46 -36.37
N PHE A 18 7.80 -15.75 -36.91
CA PHE A 18 6.67 -15.26 -36.14
C PHE A 18 5.84 -16.38 -35.53
N ILE A 19 5.48 -17.40 -36.34
CA ILE A 19 4.68 -18.52 -35.87
C ILE A 19 5.39 -19.24 -34.71
N ARG A 20 6.69 -19.53 -34.87
CA ARG A 20 7.49 -20.15 -33.80
C ARG A 20 7.49 -19.29 -32.52
N GLY A 21 7.73 -18.00 -32.63
CA GLY A 21 7.71 -17.08 -31.51
C GLY A 21 6.36 -17.07 -30.79
N TYR A 22 5.25 -16.98 -31.54
CA TYR A 22 3.92 -16.99 -30.96
C TYR A 22 3.57 -18.31 -30.26
N VAL A 23 3.89 -19.44 -30.87
CA VAL A 23 3.63 -20.76 -30.28
C VAL A 23 4.37 -20.90 -28.95
N VAL A 24 5.65 -20.53 -28.90
CA VAL A 24 6.44 -20.59 -27.66
C VAL A 24 5.88 -19.64 -26.60
N ALA A 25 5.52 -18.40 -26.97
CA ALA A 25 4.92 -17.45 -26.05
C ALA A 25 3.57 -17.93 -25.48
N CYS A 26 2.70 -18.53 -26.32
CA CYS A 26 1.44 -19.11 -25.87
C CYS A 26 1.66 -20.26 -24.89
N VAL A 27 2.60 -21.17 -25.18
CA VAL A 27 2.94 -22.28 -24.27
C VAL A 27 3.45 -21.76 -22.92
N LEU A 28 4.35 -20.76 -22.92
CA LEU A 28 4.84 -20.15 -21.68
C LEU A 28 3.71 -19.49 -20.88
N THR A 29 2.78 -18.81 -21.55
CA THR A 29 1.62 -18.18 -20.91
C THR A 29 0.70 -19.22 -20.27
N LEU A 30 0.44 -20.34 -20.96
CA LEU A 30 -0.36 -21.44 -20.41
C LEU A 30 0.30 -22.08 -19.18
N ILE A 31 1.61 -22.38 -19.28
CA ILE A 31 2.37 -22.93 -18.15
C ILE A 31 2.31 -21.97 -16.95
N TYR A 32 2.51 -20.69 -17.18
CA TYR A 32 2.41 -19.68 -16.13
C TYR A 32 1.02 -19.66 -15.48
N GLY A 33 -0.05 -19.67 -16.29
CA GLY A 33 -1.43 -19.70 -15.80
C GLY A 33 -1.71 -20.92 -14.92
N LEU A 34 -1.27 -22.11 -15.34
CA LEU A 34 -1.42 -23.35 -14.57
C LEU A 34 -0.66 -23.29 -13.24
N LEU A 35 0.58 -22.79 -13.25
CA LEU A 35 1.37 -22.63 -12.03
C LEU A 35 0.73 -21.61 -11.07
N LEU A 36 0.18 -20.53 -11.60
CA LEU A 36 -0.50 -19.50 -10.81
C LEU A 36 -1.76 -20.03 -10.12
N VAL A 37 -2.56 -20.82 -10.84
CA VAL A 37 -3.74 -21.49 -10.26
C VAL A 37 -3.34 -22.47 -9.15
N LYS A 38 -2.25 -23.24 -9.36
CA LYS A 38 -1.75 -24.20 -8.37
C LYS A 38 -1.18 -23.55 -7.12
N MET A 39 -0.45 -22.44 -7.27
CA MET A 39 0.25 -21.76 -6.15
C MET A 39 -0.64 -20.78 -5.41
N GLY A 40 -1.62 -20.17 -6.09
CA GLY A 40 -2.41 -19.07 -5.58
C GLY A 40 -1.68 -17.71 -5.65
N LEU A 41 -2.45 -16.61 -5.57
CA LEU A 41 -1.93 -15.25 -5.70
C LEU A 41 -1.15 -14.80 -4.45
N GLU A 42 -1.50 -15.31 -3.28
CA GLU A 42 -0.91 -14.91 -1.99
C GLU A 42 0.42 -15.60 -1.69
N HIS A 43 0.79 -16.63 -2.44
CA HIS A 43 2.01 -17.37 -2.17
C HIS A 43 3.26 -16.49 -2.39
N PRO A 44 4.24 -16.46 -1.47
CA PRO A 44 5.38 -15.54 -1.49
C PRO A 44 6.27 -15.64 -2.74
N PHE A 45 6.27 -16.79 -3.43
CA PHE A 45 7.02 -16.97 -4.68
C PHE A 45 6.24 -16.55 -5.94
N THR A 46 4.95 -16.27 -5.88
CA THR A 46 4.14 -15.86 -7.04
C THR A 46 4.69 -14.62 -7.74
N LYS A 47 5.18 -13.65 -6.98
CA LYS A 47 5.84 -12.46 -7.52
C LYS A 47 7.10 -12.76 -8.36
N TYR A 48 7.92 -13.73 -7.94
CA TYR A 48 9.09 -14.18 -8.72
C TYR A 48 8.66 -14.93 -9.96
N LEU A 49 7.66 -15.80 -9.85
CA LEU A 49 7.08 -16.53 -10.97
C LEU A 49 6.55 -15.56 -12.03
N SER A 50 5.83 -14.51 -11.64
CA SER A 50 5.28 -13.49 -12.54
C SER A 50 6.37 -12.74 -13.30
N VAL A 51 7.40 -12.26 -12.59
CA VAL A 51 8.55 -11.56 -13.20
C VAL A 51 9.28 -12.47 -14.17
N THR A 52 9.50 -13.74 -13.80
CA THR A 52 10.16 -14.74 -14.65
C THR A 52 9.36 -15.05 -15.91
N ALA A 53 8.06 -15.34 -15.77
CA ALA A 53 7.19 -15.66 -16.89
C ALA A 53 7.13 -14.53 -17.92
N ILE A 54 6.94 -13.29 -17.45
CA ILE A 54 6.91 -12.13 -18.31
C ILE A 54 8.27 -11.91 -18.98
N GLY A 55 9.36 -12.05 -18.25
CA GLY A 55 10.70 -11.93 -18.82
C GLY A 55 10.99 -13.00 -19.90
N LEU A 56 10.53 -14.24 -19.72
CA LEU A 56 10.65 -15.29 -20.73
C LEU A 56 9.82 -14.99 -21.97
N ILE A 57 8.59 -14.50 -21.81
CA ILE A 57 7.74 -14.08 -22.94
C ILE A 57 8.39 -12.93 -23.70
N VAL A 58 8.91 -11.94 -22.99
CA VAL A 58 9.65 -10.80 -23.56
C VAL A 58 10.92 -11.27 -24.26
N MET A 59 11.64 -12.26 -23.71
CA MET A 59 12.82 -12.85 -24.32
C MET A 59 12.50 -13.47 -25.68
N VAL A 60 11.41 -14.26 -25.77
CA VAL A 60 10.96 -14.88 -27.04
C VAL A 60 10.56 -13.81 -28.05
N ALA A 61 9.80 -12.81 -27.62
CA ALA A 61 9.41 -11.70 -28.48
C ALA A 61 10.62 -10.91 -28.99
N SER A 62 11.57 -10.62 -28.11
CA SER A 62 12.81 -9.89 -28.46
C SER A 62 13.73 -10.69 -29.36
N ALA A 63 13.84 -12.02 -29.15
CA ALA A 63 14.61 -12.91 -30.02
C ALA A 63 14.00 -13.00 -31.43
N SER A 64 12.67 -12.89 -31.53
CA SER A 64 11.97 -12.93 -32.83
C SER A 64 12.01 -11.60 -33.59
N LEU A 65 11.97 -10.45 -32.88
CA LEU A 65 11.79 -9.12 -33.45
C LEU A 65 12.97 -8.14 -33.16
N THR A 66 14.04 -8.61 -32.62
CA THR A 66 15.29 -7.99 -32.16
C THR A 66 15.30 -6.50 -31.84
N TYR A 67 15.09 -5.61 -32.84
CA TYR A 67 15.39 -4.18 -32.65
C TYR A 67 14.26 -3.38 -31.98
N HIS A 68 13.02 -3.63 -32.33
CA HIS A 68 11.89 -2.80 -31.91
C HIS A 68 11.40 -3.05 -30.47
N MET A 69 12.02 -4.01 -29.75
CA MET A 69 11.56 -4.50 -28.46
C MET A 69 12.36 -3.98 -27.25
N ILE A 70 13.24 -2.96 -27.45
CA ILE A 70 14.16 -2.49 -26.41
C ILE A 70 13.44 -2.06 -25.12
N ILE A 71 12.38 -1.25 -25.26
CA ILE A 71 11.61 -0.77 -24.09
C ILE A 71 10.86 -1.91 -23.40
N ILE A 72 10.35 -2.86 -24.19
CA ILE A 72 9.58 -4.00 -23.67
C ILE A 72 10.48 -4.91 -22.83
N MET A 73 11.78 -4.98 -23.12
CA MET A 73 12.76 -5.71 -22.31
C MET A 73 12.83 -5.20 -20.85
N MET A 74 12.43 -3.96 -20.58
CA MET A 74 12.43 -3.37 -19.23
C MET A 74 11.19 -3.73 -18.42
N ILE A 75 10.15 -4.34 -19.00
CA ILE A 75 8.90 -4.71 -18.30
C ILE A 75 9.13 -5.52 -17.04
N PRO A 76 10.02 -6.54 -16.98
CA PRO A 76 10.26 -7.27 -15.74
C PRO A 76 10.72 -6.38 -14.58
N ILE A 77 11.55 -5.36 -14.85
CA ILE A 77 12.00 -4.40 -13.84
C ILE A 77 10.83 -3.51 -13.40
N ILE A 78 10.01 -3.03 -14.33
CA ILE A 78 8.85 -2.19 -14.04
C ILE A 78 7.83 -2.96 -13.18
N ILE A 79 7.53 -4.21 -13.53
CA ILE A 79 6.60 -5.05 -12.75
C ILE A 79 7.17 -5.36 -11.37
N ALA A 80 8.47 -5.67 -11.26
CA ALA A 80 9.09 -5.89 -9.97
C ALA A 80 9.03 -4.64 -9.07
N SER A 81 8.99 -3.45 -9.67
CA SER A 81 8.86 -2.21 -8.92
C SER A 81 7.48 -2.00 -8.29
N MET A 82 6.43 -2.65 -8.77
CA MET A 82 5.10 -2.62 -8.14
C MET A 82 5.07 -3.37 -6.79
N TYR A 83 6.03 -4.27 -6.59
CA TYR A 83 6.22 -4.96 -5.31
C TYR A 83 7.33 -4.26 -4.52
N THR A 84 7.08 -3.78 -3.34
CA THR A 84 8.05 -3.02 -2.50
C THR A 84 9.26 -3.84 -2.00
N SER A 85 9.64 -4.90 -2.70
CA SER A 85 10.68 -5.85 -2.32
C SER A 85 12.02 -5.60 -3.01
N LYS A 86 13.04 -5.15 -2.28
CA LYS A 86 14.40 -4.97 -2.81
C LYS A 86 14.98 -6.24 -3.44
N ARG A 87 14.70 -7.42 -2.83
CA ARG A 87 15.19 -8.71 -3.36
C ARG A 87 14.60 -9.01 -4.74
N LEU A 88 13.31 -8.74 -4.92
CA LEU A 88 12.64 -8.93 -6.20
C LEU A 88 13.16 -7.94 -7.25
N SER A 89 13.42 -6.69 -6.89
CA SER A 89 13.97 -5.68 -7.81
C SER A 89 15.38 -6.06 -8.31
N VAL A 90 16.25 -6.53 -7.42
CA VAL A 90 17.58 -7.02 -7.80
C VAL A 90 17.49 -8.27 -8.70
N TYR A 91 16.62 -9.21 -8.34
CA TYR A 91 16.35 -10.39 -9.15
C TYR A 91 15.88 -10.02 -10.56
N ALA A 92 14.89 -9.13 -10.67
CA ALA A 92 14.35 -8.67 -11.94
C ALA A 92 15.41 -7.97 -12.80
N PHE A 93 16.27 -7.17 -12.19
CA PHE A 93 17.38 -6.50 -12.89
C PHE A 93 18.37 -7.53 -13.48
N ILE A 94 18.88 -8.46 -12.66
CA ILE A 94 19.82 -9.49 -13.11
C ILE A 94 19.17 -10.33 -14.21
N PHE A 95 17.92 -10.76 -13.99
CA PHE A 95 17.17 -11.54 -14.96
C PHE A 95 16.96 -10.80 -16.28
N THR A 96 16.65 -9.49 -16.24
CA THR A 96 16.52 -8.66 -17.45
C THR A 96 17.84 -8.59 -18.23
N VAL A 97 18.99 -8.45 -17.57
CA VAL A 97 20.28 -8.48 -18.27
C VAL A 97 20.53 -9.83 -18.94
N VAL A 98 20.16 -10.93 -18.30
CA VAL A 98 20.22 -12.28 -18.90
C VAL A 98 19.31 -12.38 -20.10
N VAL A 99 18.07 -11.90 -19.98
CA VAL A 99 17.08 -11.86 -21.09
C VAL A 99 17.63 -11.07 -22.28
N ILE A 100 18.19 -9.87 -22.04
CA ILE A 100 18.82 -9.04 -23.07
C ILE A 100 19.93 -9.82 -23.78
N THR A 101 20.82 -10.44 -23.02
CA THR A 101 21.95 -11.20 -23.57
C THR A 101 21.47 -12.35 -24.44
N ILE A 102 20.67 -13.24 -23.90
CA ILE A 102 20.17 -14.43 -24.61
C ILE A 102 19.36 -14.02 -25.85
N SER A 103 18.42 -13.07 -25.70
CA SER A 103 17.56 -12.66 -26.82
C SER A 103 18.36 -12.02 -27.95
N THR A 104 19.44 -11.29 -27.66
CA THR A 104 20.31 -10.67 -28.67
C THR A 104 21.04 -11.75 -29.50
N TYR A 105 21.67 -12.71 -28.85
CA TYR A 105 22.38 -13.78 -29.58
C TYR A 105 21.44 -14.75 -30.28
N VAL A 106 20.36 -15.17 -29.64
CA VAL A 106 19.34 -16.04 -30.25
C VAL A 106 18.67 -15.30 -31.43
N GLY A 107 18.35 -14.03 -31.26
CA GLY A 107 17.77 -13.21 -32.32
C GLY A 107 18.67 -13.06 -33.54
N TYR A 108 19.98 -12.95 -33.34
CA TYR A 108 20.97 -12.87 -34.42
C TYR A 108 21.00 -14.17 -35.26
N TYR A 109 20.98 -15.33 -34.61
CA TYR A 109 21.10 -16.61 -35.31
C TYR A 109 19.78 -17.21 -35.79
N PHE A 110 18.67 -16.97 -35.11
CA PHE A 110 17.39 -17.65 -35.30
C PHE A 110 16.20 -16.70 -35.48
N GLY A 111 16.38 -15.41 -35.24
CA GLY A 111 15.35 -14.39 -35.33
C GLY A 111 15.40 -13.60 -36.63
N VAL A 112 14.69 -12.46 -36.60
CA VAL A 112 14.79 -11.44 -37.64
C VAL A 112 16.02 -10.59 -37.33
N CYS A 113 17.10 -10.86 -38.02
CA CYS A 113 18.30 -10.04 -37.90
C CYS A 113 18.00 -8.61 -38.39
N ASP A 114 18.17 -7.61 -37.54
CA ASP A 114 18.09 -6.21 -37.94
C ASP A 114 19.17 -5.90 -38.96
N ALA A 115 18.86 -5.03 -39.95
CA ALA A 115 19.82 -4.57 -40.97
C ALA A 115 21.08 -4.00 -40.32
N ASN A 116 20.96 -3.27 -39.22
CA ASN A 116 22.11 -2.74 -38.48
C ASN A 116 22.95 -3.85 -37.83
N MET A 117 22.34 -4.91 -37.30
CA MET A 117 23.05 -6.08 -36.79
C MET A 117 23.82 -6.78 -37.93
N ALA A 118 23.21 -6.98 -39.06
CA ALA A 118 23.84 -7.56 -40.24
C ALA A 118 25.02 -6.72 -40.71
N LEU A 119 24.84 -5.41 -40.85
CA LEU A 119 25.88 -4.49 -41.27
C LEU A 119 27.07 -4.41 -40.33
N LEU A 120 26.82 -4.45 -39.01
CA LEU A 120 27.87 -4.39 -37.97
C LEU A 120 28.65 -5.71 -37.83
N THR A 121 28.10 -6.83 -38.32
CA THR A 121 28.70 -8.16 -38.19
C THR A 121 29.27 -8.75 -39.46
N VAL A 122 29.04 -8.09 -40.58
CA VAL A 122 29.59 -8.52 -41.89
C VAL A 122 31.06 -8.11 -42.04
N THR A 123 31.89 -9.04 -42.45
CA THR A 123 33.34 -8.85 -42.62
C THR A 123 33.75 -8.11 -43.89
N SER A 124 32.90 -8.15 -44.92
CA SER A 124 33.17 -7.50 -46.21
C SER A 124 31.88 -7.04 -46.86
N LEU A 125 31.88 -5.78 -47.23
CA LEU A 125 30.81 -5.12 -47.99
C LEU A 125 31.24 -4.86 -49.43
N ASP A 126 32.18 -5.63 -49.95
CA ASP A 126 32.76 -5.43 -51.29
C ASP A 126 31.69 -5.42 -52.40
N HIS A 127 30.58 -6.13 -52.22
CA HIS A 127 29.44 -6.11 -53.12
C HIS A 127 28.53 -4.87 -52.97
N LEU A 128 28.61 -4.12 -51.83
CA LEU A 128 27.92 -2.86 -51.64
C LEU A 128 28.76 -1.66 -52.07
N GLN A 129 30.08 -1.83 -52.26
CA GLN A 129 30.97 -0.81 -52.77
C GLN A 129 30.82 -0.57 -54.28
N LYS A 130 30.17 -1.46 -55.03
CA LYS A 130 29.94 -1.31 -56.45
C LYS A 130 29.07 -0.12 -56.84
N ASP A 131 28.21 0.34 -55.95
CA ASP A 131 27.30 1.47 -56.16
C ASP A 131 27.78 2.77 -55.51
N GLY A 132 28.97 2.80 -54.92
CA GLY A 132 29.65 4.02 -54.46
C GLY A 132 29.02 4.73 -53.26
N VAL A 133 28.02 4.14 -52.58
CA VAL A 133 27.19 4.86 -51.61
C VAL A 133 27.52 4.53 -50.14
N PHE A 134 28.21 3.45 -49.81
CA PHE A 134 28.45 3.06 -48.42
C PHE A 134 29.94 2.82 -48.13
N LEU A 135 30.55 3.76 -47.44
CA LEU A 135 31.82 3.54 -46.73
C LEU A 135 31.53 2.99 -45.33
N LEU A 136 31.40 1.68 -45.20
CA LEU A 136 31.36 1.03 -43.90
C LEU A 136 32.78 0.59 -43.54
N ASN A 137 33.30 1.15 -42.45
CA ASN A 137 34.56 0.69 -41.88
C ASN A 137 34.44 -0.78 -41.51
N LYS A 138 35.53 -1.55 -41.73
CA LYS A 138 35.65 -2.94 -41.28
C LYS A 138 35.21 -3.05 -39.82
N VAL A 139 34.12 -3.76 -39.56
CA VAL A 139 33.71 -4.10 -38.22
C VAL A 139 34.39 -5.42 -37.86
N ASN A 140 34.66 -5.57 -36.57
CA ASN A 140 35.33 -6.73 -35.96
C ASN A 140 34.77 -8.05 -36.54
N GLU A 141 35.65 -8.96 -36.95
CA GLU A 141 35.26 -10.24 -37.58
C GLU A 141 34.53 -11.19 -36.61
N ASN A 142 34.56 -10.90 -35.33
CA ASN A 142 33.89 -11.70 -34.31
C ASN A 142 32.50 -11.14 -33.96
N PRO A 143 31.38 -11.74 -34.48
CA PRO A 143 30.04 -11.26 -34.20
C PRO A 143 29.70 -11.27 -32.70
N MET A 144 30.31 -12.18 -31.91
CA MET A 144 30.08 -12.26 -30.46
C MET A 144 30.51 -10.98 -29.76
N VAL A 145 31.67 -10.45 -30.06
CA VAL A 145 32.20 -9.19 -29.47
C VAL A 145 31.39 -7.99 -29.97
N THR A 146 31.06 -7.94 -31.24
CA THR A 146 30.29 -6.85 -31.85
C THR A 146 28.90 -6.78 -31.22
N LEU A 147 28.20 -7.90 -31.10
CA LEU A 147 26.89 -7.95 -30.46
C LEU A 147 26.94 -7.58 -28.99
N ALA A 148 27.97 -8.00 -28.28
CA ALA A 148 28.18 -7.63 -26.89
C ALA A 148 28.30 -6.10 -26.73
N LEU A 149 29.18 -5.48 -27.52
CA LEU A 149 29.50 -4.04 -27.38
C LEU A 149 28.39 -3.12 -27.85
N TYR A 150 27.74 -3.43 -28.99
CA TYR A 150 26.78 -2.52 -29.61
C TYR A 150 25.33 -2.82 -29.26
N TYR A 151 25.01 -4.00 -28.72
CA TYR A 151 23.61 -4.39 -28.40
C TYR A 151 23.43 -4.74 -26.93
N VAL A 152 24.20 -5.68 -26.38
CA VAL A 152 24.03 -6.11 -25.00
C VAL A 152 24.41 -5.01 -24.01
N MET A 153 25.56 -4.38 -24.19
CA MET A 153 26.07 -3.36 -23.29
C MET A 153 25.17 -2.13 -23.21
N PRO A 154 24.75 -1.46 -24.31
CA PRO A 154 23.88 -0.29 -24.24
C PRO A 154 22.50 -0.61 -23.63
N ARG A 155 21.92 -1.76 -23.98
CA ARG A 155 20.64 -2.21 -23.43
C ARG A 155 20.73 -2.54 -21.94
N SER A 156 21.85 -3.12 -21.51
CA SER A 156 22.12 -3.37 -20.10
C SER A 156 22.32 -2.08 -19.31
N LEU A 157 22.94 -1.04 -19.89
CA LEU A 157 23.02 0.30 -19.30
C LEU A 157 21.62 0.94 -19.15
N MET A 158 20.73 0.75 -20.14
CA MET A 158 19.35 1.16 -19.99
C MET A 158 18.65 0.40 -18.83
N ALA A 159 18.89 -0.90 -18.69
CA ALA A 159 18.33 -1.67 -17.57
C ALA A 159 18.82 -1.14 -16.22
N VAL A 160 20.10 -0.72 -16.12
CA VAL A 160 20.64 -0.04 -14.93
C VAL A 160 19.86 1.25 -14.64
N ALA A 161 19.64 2.10 -15.65
CA ALA A 161 18.88 3.34 -15.48
C ALA A 161 17.45 3.06 -15.00
N PHE A 162 16.74 2.12 -15.63
CA PHE A 162 15.39 1.72 -15.24
C PHE A 162 15.35 1.14 -13.82
N TYR A 163 16.35 0.35 -13.42
CA TYR A 163 16.46 -0.17 -12.07
C TYR A 163 16.57 0.95 -11.02
N TYR A 164 17.43 1.94 -11.27
CA TYR A 164 17.59 3.09 -10.36
C TYR A 164 16.33 3.95 -10.29
N VAL A 165 15.70 4.25 -11.42
CA VAL A 165 14.45 5.01 -11.47
C VAL A 165 13.34 4.25 -10.72
N SER A 166 13.17 2.96 -10.99
CA SER A 166 12.17 2.12 -10.32
C SER A 166 12.38 2.07 -8.80
N ASN A 167 13.62 1.89 -8.33
CA ASN A 167 13.92 1.90 -6.90
C ASN A 167 13.69 3.28 -6.26
N SER A 168 13.98 4.36 -6.98
CA SER A 168 13.72 5.72 -6.50
C SER A 168 12.22 5.96 -6.32
N VAL A 169 11.41 5.61 -7.33
CA VAL A 169 9.94 5.69 -7.26
C VAL A 169 9.40 4.86 -6.09
N ASN A 170 9.86 3.62 -5.93
CA ASN A 170 9.47 2.76 -4.81
C ASN A 170 9.79 3.38 -3.44
N SER A 171 10.94 4.01 -3.31
CA SER A 171 11.34 4.67 -2.06
C SER A 171 10.41 5.84 -1.71
N ILE A 172 10.01 6.62 -2.72
CA ILE A 172 9.08 7.75 -2.58
C ILE A 172 7.69 7.25 -2.18
N VAL A 173 7.16 6.24 -2.90
CA VAL A 173 5.84 5.66 -2.61
C VAL A 173 5.79 5.09 -1.20
N ARG A 174 6.81 4.33 -0.79
CA ARG A 174 6.89 3.77 0.56
C ARG A 174 6.92 4.86 1.63
N LYS A 175 7.74 5.89 1.45
CA LYS A 175 7.81 7.02 2.38
C LYS A 175 6.48 7.79 2.47
N SER A 176 5.80 7.95 1.34
CA SER A 176 4.46 8.56 1.31
C SER A 176 3.43 7.72 2.07
N MET A 177 3.43 6.39 1.89
CA MET A 177 2.56 5.47 2.63
C MET A 177 2.85 5.49 4.14
N GLU A 178 4.13 5.45 4.54
CA GLU A 178 4.53 5.54 5.95
C GLU A 178 4.07 6.86 6.59
N ASN A 179 4.20 7.97 5.86
CA ASN A 179 3.72 9.27 6.33
C ASN A 179 2.19 9.31 6.45
N ALA A 180 1.46 8.76 5.46
CA ALA A 180 0.00 8.66 5.50
C ALA A 180 -0.46 7.81 6.71
N MET A 181 0.17 6.66 6.96
CA MET A 181 -0.12 5.83 8.13
C MET A 181 0.16 6.56 9.44
N ARG A 182 1.27 7.31 9.53
CA ARG A 182 1.58 8.14 10.73
C ARG A 182 0.52 9.22 10.96
N MET A 183 0.04 9.87 9.90
CA MET A 183 -1.03 10.86 9.99
C MET A 183 -2.35 10.23 10.49
N VAL A 184 -2.70 9.05 10.00
CA VAL A 184 -3.87 8.30 10.48
C VAL A 184 -3.71 7.90 11.94
N GLN A 185 -2.54 7.40 12.33
CA GLN A 185 -2.26 7.05 13.75
C GLN A 185 -2.28 8.29 14.66
N ALA A 186 -1.69 9.41 14.23
CA ALA A 186 -1.76 10.67 14.97
C ALA A 186 -3.20 11.18 15.13
N ALA A 187 -4.04 11.01 14.09
CA ALA A 187 -5.46 11.34 14.15
C ALA A 187 -6.29 10.39 15.03
N SER A 188 -5.72 9.28 15.49
CA SER A 188 -6.40 8.30 16.36
C SER A 188 -6.44 8.70 17.83
N MET A 189 -5.57 9.60 18.27
CA MET A 189 -5.52 10.13 19.64
C MET A 189 -5.91 11.59 19.64
N ASP A 190 -6.54 12.04 20.73
CA ASP A 190 -6.78 13.46 21.00
C ASP A 190 -5.62 14.03 21.80
N ASP A 191 -4.91 15.00 21.24
CA ASP A 191 -3.67 15.56 21.80
C ASP A 191 -3.87 16.24 23.17
N MET A 192 -5.06 16.82 23.42
CA MET A 192 -5.35 17.50 24.68
C MET A 192 -5.61 16.52 25.82
N THR A 193 -6.31 15.43 25.54
CA THR A 193 -6.82 14.53 26.59
C THR A 193 -6.04 13.22 26.68
N GLY A 194 -5.32 12.84 25.63
CA GLY A 194 -4.65 11.54 25.54
C GLY A 194 -5.62 10.34 25.50
N LEU A 195 -6.88 10.59 25.19
CA LEU A 195 -7.88 9.57 24.87
C LEU A 195 -7.93 9.33 23.35
N TYR A 196 -8.60 8.28 22.92
CA TYR A 196 -8.86 8.09 21.50
C TYR A 196 -9.76 9.19 20.94
N SER A 197 -9.52 9.57 19.69
CA SER A 197 -10.34 10.55 18.97
C SER A 197 -11.68 9.94 18.52
N LYS A 198 -12.62 10.81 18.13
CA LYS A 198 -13.88 10.42 17.47
C LYS A 198 -13.64 9.58 16.22
N ASN A 199 -12.60 9.86 15.43
CA ASN A 199 -12.27 9.08 14.24
C ASN A 199 -11.91 7.63 14.61
N LYS A 200 -11.15 7.44 15.69
CA LYS A 200 -10.83 6.09 16.19
C LYS A 200 -12.05 5.35 16.73
N LEU A 201 -12.99 6.06 17.32
CA LEU A 201 -14.28 5.47 17.72
C LEU A 201 -15.03 4.92 16.51
N LEU A 202 -15.18 5.71 15.45
CA LEU A 202 -15.89 5.29 14.24
C LEU A 202 -15.21 4.08 13.59
N GLU A 203 -13.89 4.08 13.50
CA GLU A 203 -13.11 2.93 13.03
C GLU A 203 -13.34 1.68 13.90
N THR A 204 -13.33 1.84 15.22
CA THR A 204 -13.58 0.73 16.16
C THR A 204 -14.98 0.16 15.97
N VAL A 205 -15.98 1.04 15.84
CA VAL A 205 -17.38 0.65 15.61
C VAL A 205 -17.57 -0.06 14.25
N GLU A 206 -16.80 0.26 13.24
CA GLU A 206 -16.88 -0.38 11.92
C GLU A 206 -16.28 -1.79 11.91
N HIS A 207 -15.20 -2.02 12.68
CA HIS A 207 -14.37 -3.23 12.57
C HIS A 207 -14.55 -4.23 13.73
N MET A 208 -15.34 -3.93 14.77
CA MET A 208 -15.52 -4.84 15.91
C MET A 208 -16.38 -6.04 15.50
N GLU A 209 -15.91 -7.23 15.81
CA GLU A 209 -16.61 -8.50 15.62
C GLU A 209 -16.46 -9.38 16.88
N PRO A 210 -17.38 -10.30 17.17
CA PRO A 210 -18.63 -10.56 16.45
C PRO A 210 -19.73 -9.52 16.80
N LYS A 211 -20.63 -9.26 15.85
CA LYS A 211 -21.71 -8.24 16.00
C LYS A 211 -22.70 -8.56 17.15
N GLU A 212 -22.85 -9.81 17.52
CA GLU A 212 -23.71 -10.24 18.61
C GLU A 212 -23.08 -10.12 20.00
N ARG A 213 -21.82 -9.71 20.09
CA ARG A 213 -21.08 -9.56 21.36
C ARG A 213 -21.79 -8.57 22.28
N PRO A 214 -21.94 -8.88 23.58
CA PRO A 214 -22.43 -7.91 24.55
C PRO A 214 -21.50 -6.70 24.61
N VAL A 215 -22.05 -5.52 24.80
CA VAL A 215 -21.28 -4.29 24.96
C VAL A 215 -21.95 -3.34 25.91
N ALA A 216 -21.18 -2.65 26.74
CA ALA A 216 -21.64 -1.50 27.49
C ALA A 216 -21.01 -0.22 26.92
N VAL A 217 -21.81 0.82 26.82
CA VAL A 217 -21.43 2.15 26.42
C VAL A 217 -21.66 3.09 27.59
N ILE A 218 -20.65 3.89 27.94
CA ILE A 218 -20.78 4.94 28.94
C ILE A 218 -20.49 6.28 28.28
N TYR A 219 -21.32 7.27 28.56
CA TYR A 219 -21.24 8.62 27.99
C TYR A 219 -21.10 9.66 29.10
N TRP A 220 -20.14 10.59 28.95
CA TRP A 220 -19.93 11.70 29.85
C TRP A 220 -19.98 13.04 29.12
N ASP A 221 -20.46 14.08 29.85
CA ASP A 221 -20.43 15.47 29.39
C ASP A 221 -19.95 16.36 30.55
N VAL A 222 -18.99 17.23 30.26
CA VAL A 222 -18.39 18.13 31.26
C VAL A 222 -19.40 19.21 31.68
N ASN A 223 -19.62 19.32 32.98
CA ASN A 223 -20.54 20.33 33.46
C ASN A 223 -19.86 21.70 33.59
N GLN A 224 -20.63 22.76 33.31
CA GLN A 224 -20.25 24.14 33.53
C GLN A 224 -18.99 24.62 32.76
N LEU A 225 -18.62 23.94 31.66
CA LEU A 225 -17.45 24.33 30.86
C LEU A 225 -17.55 25.80 30.39
N LYS A 226 -18.75 26.24 29.94
CA LYS A 226 -18.96 27.60 29.51
C LYS A 226 -18.73 28.59 30.66
N TYR A 227 -19.24 28.29 31.86
CA TYR A 227 -19.01 29.16 33.04
C TYR A 227 -17.53 29.25 33.39
N VAL A 228 -16.79 28.16 33.35
CA VAL A 228 -15.34 28.14 33.61
C VAL A 228 -14.61 28.96 32.54
N ASN A 229 -14.95 28.80 31.27
CA ASN A 229 -14.36 29.58 30.18
C ASN A 229 -14.61 31.09 30.35
N ASP A 230 -15.86 31.46 30.64
CA ASP A 230 -16.28 32.83 30.73
C ASP A 230 -15.69 33.53 31.98
N THR A 231 -15.49 32.79 33.09
CA THR A 231 -15.03 33.33 34.37
C THR A 231 -13.51 33.29 34.55
N PHE A 232 -12.88 32.18 34.13
CA PHE A 232 -11.45 31.92 34.39
C PHE A 232 -10.60 31.89 33.08
N GLY A 233 -11.25 31.90 31.92
CA GLY A 233 -10.61 31.84 30.61
C GLY A 233 -10.46 30.42 30.06
N HIS A 234 -10.22 30.34 28.75
CA HIS A 234 -10.17 29.07 28.01
C HIS A 234 -9.10 28.10 28.52
N LEU A 235 -7.97 28.60 29.04
CA LEU A 235 -6.92 27.71 29.62
C LEU A 235 -7.44 26.87 30.77
N TYR A 236 -8.30 27.44 31.61
CA TYR A 236 -8.94 26.69 32.70
C TYR A 236 -10.02 25.72 32.20
N GLY A 237 -10.72 26.05 31.12
CA GLY A 237 -11.62 25.13 30.44
C GLY A 237 -10.90 23.92 29.87
N ASP A 238 -9.74 24.13 29.25
CA ASP A 238 -8.89 23.05 28.74
C ASP A 238 -8.37 22.17 29.89
N GLN A 239 -7.98 22.75 31.01
CA GLN A 239 -7.60 22.02 32.23
C GLN A 239 -8.77 21.21 32.81
N LEU A 240 -9.99 21.76 32.79
CA LEU A 240 -11.20 21.05 33.21
C LEU A 240 -11.44 19.81 32.34
N ILE A 241 -11.40 19.96 31.03
CA ILE A 241 -11.51 18.87 30.06
C ILE A 241 -10.44 17.81 30.31
N ALA A 242 -9.17 18.20 30.48
CA ALA A 242 -8.06 17.30 30.72
C ALA A 242 -8.18 16.53 32.06
N LYS A 243 -8.67 17.18 33.13
CA LYS A 243 -8.93 16.54 34.43
C LYS A 243 -10.03 15.47 34.32
N ILE A 244 -11.14 15.77 33.62
CA ILE A 244 -12.21 14.79 33.38
C ILE A 244 -11.68 13.62 32.54
N ALA A 245 -10.99 13.89 31.44
CA ALA A 245 -10.40 12.85 30.59
C ALA A 245 -9.43 11.94 31.37
N GLY A 246 -8.56 12.54 32.21
CA GLY A 246 -7.65 11.79 33.06
C GLY A 246 -8.38 10.89 34.07
N SER A 247 -9.49 11.37 34.64
CA SER A 247 -10.31 10.58 35.55
C SER A 247 -11.02 9.41 34.86
N ILE A 248 -11.51 9.61 33.62
CA ILE A 248 -12.11 8.56 32.79
C ILE A 248 -11.06 7.48 32.47
N ARG A 249 -9.86 7.90 32.04
CA ARG A 249 -8.75 6.99 31.76
C ARG A 249 -8.35 6.14 32.96
N ALA A 250 -8.34 6.75 34.15
CA ALA A 250 -8.02 6.04 35.40
C ALA A 250 -9.11 5.03 35.81
N ALA A 251 -10.32 5.15 35.29
CA ALA A 251 -11.40 4.21 35.52
C ALA A 251 -11.42 3.01 34.55
N VAL A 252 -10.58 3.03 33.50
CA VAL A 252 -10.44 1.91 32.55
C VAL A 252 -9.93 0.67 33.30
N THR A 253 -10.62 -0.45 33.14
CA THR A 253 -10.40 -1.68 33.93
C THR A 253 -9.75 -2.82 33.13
N SER A 254 -9.77 -2.76 31.81
CA SER A 254 -9.18 -3.80 30.96
C SER A 254 -8.52 -3.20 29.71
N GLU A 255 -7.58 -3.94 29.11
CA GLU A 255 -6.91 -3.53 27.87
C GLU A 255 -7.86 -3.41 26.65
N GLU A 256 -8.98 -4.13 26.69
CA GLU A 256 -10.00 -4.08 25.63
C GLU A 256 -10.96 -2.90 25.78
N THR A 257 -10.97 -2.22 26.94
CA THR A 257 -11.84 -1.06 27.19
C THR A 257 -11.21 0.21 26.63
N ASN A 258 -11.89 0.85 25.73
CA ASN A 258 -11.40 2.06 25.07
C ASN A 258 -12.25 3.29 25.44
N ALA A 259 -11.57 4.37 25.80
CA ALA A 259 -12.18 5.67 26.07
C ALA A 259 -11.84 6.68 24.97
N TYR A 260 -12.83 7.44 24.56
CA TYR A 260 -12.78 8.33 23.42
C TYR A 260 -13.23 9.75 23.81
N ARG A 261 -12.63 10.77 23.18
CA ARG A 261 -13.20 12.11 23.14
C ARG A 261 -14.15 12.18 21.96
N TYR A 262 -15.46 12.26 22.21
CA TYR A 262 -16.50 12.24 21.18
C TYR A 262 -16.78 13.65 20.62
N GLY A 263 -16.73 14.67 21.48
CA GLY A 263 -16.96 16.07 21.16
C GLY A 263 -16.00 16.99 21.91
N GLY A 264 -16.31 18.26 21.97
CA GLY A 264 -15.52 19.26 22.70
C GLY A 264 -15.38 18.94 24.18
N ASP A 265 -16.48 18.67 24.82
CA ASP A 265 -16.67 18.38 26.26
C ASP A 265 -17.34 17.02 26.52
N GLU A 266 -17.47 16.19 25.48
CA GLU A 266 -18.13 14.90 25.51
C GLU A 266 -17.17 13.74 25.39
N PHE A 267 -17.35 12.72 26.22
CA PHE A 267 -16.53 11.52 26.24
C PHE A 267 -17.37 10.26 26.19
N LEU A 268 -16.81 9.22 25.60
CA LEU A 268 -17.46 7.94 25.44
C LEU A 268 -16.51 6.81 25.80
N MET A 269 -17.01 5.76 26.42
CA MET A 269 -16.25 4.52 26.65
C MET A 269 -17.06 3.34 26.11
N ILE A 270 -16.36 2.44 25.39
CA ILE A 270 -16.90 1.17 24.93
C ILE A 270 -16.22 0.07 25.71
N ILE A 271 -17.03 -0.79 26.32
CA ILE A 271 -16.60 -1.93 27.13
C ILE A 271 -17.08 -3.20 26.42
N PRO A 272 -16.24 -3.92 25.68
CA PRO A 272 -16.58 -5.21 25.12
C PRO A 272 -16.91 -6.22 26.24
N ASP A 273 -17.87 -7.12 25.99
CA ASP A 273 -18.45 -8.03 26.97
C ASP A 273 -19.00 -7.34 28.24
N GLY A 274 -19.31 -6.04 28.10
CA GLY A 274 -19.81 -5.20 29.18
C GLY A 274 -21.23 -5.56 29.59
N THR A 275 -21.43 -5.77 30.89
CA THR A 275 -22.74 -5.93 31.52
C THR A 275 -23.12 -4.66 32.26
N GLN A 276 -24.36 -4.60 32.76
CA GLN A 276 -24.81 -3.48 33.59
C GLN A 276 -23.95 -3.33 34.85
N GLU A 277 -23.58 -4.43 35.50
CA GLU A 277 -22.74 -4.43 36.67
C GLU A 277 -21.32 -3.87 36.40
N ILE A 278 -20.74 -4.25 35.27
CA ILE A 278 -19.44 -3.72 34.82
C ILE A 278 -19.53 -2.23 34.57
N ALA A 279 -20.55 -1.77 33.88
CA ALA A 279 -20.73 -0.35 33.60
C ALA A 279 -20.92 0.47 34.90
N GLU A 280 -21.71 -0.01 35.82
CA GLU A 280 -21.95 0.63 37.14
C GLU A 280 -20.66 0.64 37.99
N ASP A 281 -19.87 -0.44 38.00
CA ASP A 281 -18.56 -0.52 38.68
C ASP A 281 -17.56 0.49 38.11
N VAL A 282 -17.47 0.62 36.77
CA VAL A 282 -16.64 1.64 36.12
C VAL A 282 -17.06 3.05 36.49
N ILE A 283 -18.37 3.33 36.50
CA ILE A 283 -18.90 4.65 36.88
C ILE A 283 -18.59 4.94 38.38
N GLU A 284 -18.72 3.96 39.27
CA GLU A 284 -18.42 4.15 40.68
C GLU A 284 -16.91 4.36 40.90
N LYS A 285 -16.03 3.62 40.21
CA LYS A 285 -14.59 3.86 40.22
C LYS A 285 -14.25 5.25 39.72
N TRP A 286 -14.88 5.67 38.61
CA TRP A 286 -14.71 7.03 38.10
C TRP A 286 -15.12 8.08 39.15
N ARG A 287 -16.26 7.91 39.81
CA ARG A 287 -16.70 8.82 40.90
C ARG A 287 -15.71 8.89 42.06
N GLN A 288 -15.11 7.76 42.43
CA GLN A 288 -14.07 7.71 43.46
C GLN A 288 -12.81 8.48 43.05
N VAL A 289 -12.36 8.31 41.80
CA VAL A 289 -11.23 9.08 41.23
C VAL A 289 -11.54 10.58 41.22
N MET A 290 -12.79 10.95 40.92
CA MET A 290 -13.20 12.36 40.85
C MET A 290 -13.21 13.05 42.23
N LYS A 291 -13.50 12.36 43.36
CA LYS A 291 -13.56 12.98 44.69
C LYS A 291 -12.32 13.82 45.07
N PRO A 292 -11.09 13.28 45.01
CA PRO A 292 -9.89 14.05 45.31
C PRO A 292 -9.64 15.19 44.30
N ILE A 293 -9.96 14.99 43.01
CA ILE A 293 -9.81 16.01 41.98
C ILE A 293 -10.72 17.22 42.28
N GLN A 294 -11.98 16.95 42.63
CA GLN A 294 -12.95 17.98 42.99
C GLN A 294 -12.54 18.74 44.25
N LYS A 295 -12.03 18.03 45.28
CA LYS A 295 -11.62 18.64 46.55
C LYS A 295 -10.42 19.58 46.38
N ASN A 296 -9.49 19.24 45.49
CA ASN A 296 -8.22 19.94 45.36
C ASN A 296 -8.22 20.94 44.15
N SER A 297 -9.37 21.18 43.50
CA SER A 297 -9.46 22.03 42.33
C SER A 297 -9.96 23.44 42.71
N GLU A 298 -9.32 24.46 42.16
CA GLU A 298 -9.74 25.85 42.28
C GLU A 298 -10.97 26.20 41.42
N ILE A 299 -11.26 25.36 40.41
CA ILE A 299 -12.42 25.49 39.55
C ILE A 299 -13.42 24.34 39.80
N PRO A 300 -14.72 24.54 39.51
CA PRO A 300 -15.70 23.44 39.62
C PRO A 300 -15.39 22.36 38.60
N VAL A 301 -15.07 21.12 39.08
CA VAL A 301 -14.78 19.96 38.25
C VAL A 301 -15.90 18.94 38.43
N SER A 302 -16.74 18.80 37.44
CA SER A 302 -17.81 17.79 37.44
C SER A 302 -18.19 17.39 36.00
N ALA A 303 -18.71 16.18 35.85
CA ALA A 303 -19.32 15.71 34.64
C ALA A 303 -20.60 14.94 34.95
N SER A 304 -21.53 14.93 34.01
CA SER A 304 -22.72 14.10 34.03
C SER A 304 -22.43 12.80 33.28
N VAL A 305 -23.10 11.70 33.68
CA VAL A 305 -22.82 10.37 33.16
C VAL A 305 -24.08 9.59 32.91
N GLY A 306 -24.12 8.85 31.80
CA GLY A 306 -25.15 7.88 31.47
C GLY A 306 -24.53 6.64 30.84
N TYR A 307 -25.22 5.51 30.90
CA TYR A 307 -24.75 4.28 30.26
C TYR A 307 -25.89 3.48 29.63
N ALA A 308 -25.55 2.63 28.66
CA ALA A 308 -26.45 1.67 28.06
C ALA A 308 -25.72 0.34 27.84
N VAL A 309 -26.46 -0.77 27.88
CA VAL A 309 -25.96 -2.12 27.67
C VAL A 309 -26.81 -2.82 26.63
N GLY A 310 -26.20 -3.55 25.73
CA GLY A 310 -26.89 -4.29 24.68
C GLY A 310 -25.94 -5.09 23.81
N LYS A 311 -26.37 -5.42 22.60
CA LYS A 311 -25.54 -6.09 21.62
C LYS A 311 -24.79 -5.06 20.76
N TYR A 312 -23.59 -5.45 20.33
CA TYR A 312 -22.74 -4.58 19.51
C TYR A 312 -23.41 -4.13 18.19
N GLU A 313 -24.21 -4.97 17.56
CA GLU A 313 -24.96 -4.62 16.34
C GLU A 313 -25.82 -3.34 16.49
N ASN A 314 -26.24 -3.00 17.73
CA ASN A 314 -27.05 -1.84 18.05
C ASN A 314 -26.22 -0.71 18.72
N ILE A 315 -24.91 -0.68 18.55
CA ILE A 315 -24.02 0.24 19.27
C ILE A 315 -24.39 1.71 19.09
N MET A 316 -24.84 2.11 17.92
CA MET A 316 -25.27 3.50 17.66
C MET A 316 -26.50 3.88 18.48
N GLU A 317 -27.48 2.97 18.61
CA GLU A 317 -28.64 3.15 19.47
C GLU A 317 -28.23 3.18 20.95
N LEU A 318 -27.28 2.34 21.35
CA LEU A 318 -26.74 2.33 22.73
C LEU A 318 -26.04 3.65 23.07
N ILE A 319 -25.33 4.25 22.13
CA ILE A 319 -24.71 5.56 22.32
C ILE A 319 -25.80 6.63 22.55
N GLU A 320 -26.89 6.64 21.75
CA GLU A 320 -28.00 7.55 21.93
C GLU A 320 -28.72 7.35 23.28
N ILE A 321 -28.93 6.12 23.69
CA ILE A 321 -29.56 5.81 25.01
C ILE A 321 -28.65 6.28 26.15
N ALA A 322 -27.33 6.07 26.04
CA ALA A 322 -26.37 6.52 27.04
C ALA A 322 -26.35 8.05 27.16
N ASP A 323 -26.36 8.76 26.03
CA ASP A 323 -26.47 10.23 25.97
C ASP A 323 -27.75 10.72 26.63
N GLN A 324 -28.92 10.16 26.29
CA GLN A 324 -30.20 10.53 26.91
C GLN A 324 -30.19 10.34 28.44
N ARG A 325 -29.55 9.28 28.93
CA ARG A 325 -29.40 9.03 30.36
C ARG A 325 -28.43 10.02 31.03
N MET A 326 -27.34 10.34 30.37
CA MET A 326 -26.40 11.37 30.79
C MET A 326 -27.08 12.74 30.86
N TYR A 327 -27.92 13.08 29.88
CA TYR A 327 -28.67 14.33 29.88
C TYR A 327 -29.66 14.43 31.06
N LYS A 328 -30.29 13.31 31.44
CA LYS A 328 -31.13 13.26 32.67
C LYS A 328 -30.31 13.50 33.95
N ASP A 329 -29.12 12.89 34.08
CA ASP A 329 -28.20 13.14 35.20
C ASP A 329 -27.78 14.63 35.24
N LYS A 330 -27.56 15.24 34.06
CA LYS A 330 -27.22 16.67 33.93
C LYS A 330 -28.33 17.59 34.43
N GLN A 331 -29.61 17.25 34.14
CA GLN A 331 -30.76 18.01 34.60
C GLN A 331 -30.92 17.94 36.14
N ILE A 332 -30.75 16.75 36.73
CA ILE A 332 -30.84 16.56 38.20
C ILE A 332 -29.77 17.37 38.92
N ARG A 333 -28.55 17.45 38.40
CA ARG A 333 -27.42 18.21 39.00
C ARG A 333 -27.51 19.73 38.82
N ARG A 334 -28.39 20.22 37.96
CA ARG A 334 -28.66 21.66 37.77
C ARG A 334 -29.71 22.22 38.71
N GLN A 335 -30.52 21.33 39.34
CA GLN A 335 -31.45 21.67 40.43
C GLN A 335 -30.74 21.73 41.78
#